data_e4449d5644019298cbac37e35f18d613
#
_entry.id   e4449d5644019298cbac37e35f18d613
#
_cell.length_a   1.000
_cell.length_b   1.000
_cell.length_c   1.000
_cell.angle_alpha   90.00
_cell.angle_beta   90.00
_cell.angle_gamma   90.00
#
_symmetry.space_group_name_H-M   'P 1'
#
loop_
_entity.id
_entity.type
_entity.pdbx_description
1 polymer ?
#
loop_
_entity_poly.entity_id
_entity_poly.type
_entity_poly.pdbx_seq_one_letter_code
_entity_poly.pdbx_strand_id
1 'polypeptide(L)'
;MINFACISPHAPILLPDVGSKEDRETVKKTIEGLYFLGEKFKELKPDSIIISSPHPDWGFNVPLYFLARDFKGEIKTFLIGNETPEFYFNQGKEFYTKYDIQNTKYNVALIASGDLSHCLKEEGPYGFHPDGPKFDKELIECLKKKDIENILKLDNIYPEAGECGLRSFCFLLGILETSKINYQTEILSYEGPFGVGYLVANFKLS
;
A
#
# COMPACT_ATOMS: atom_id res chain seq x y z
N MET A 1 7.94 17.11 7.49
CA MET A 1 6.48 16.89 7.74
C MET A 1 5.98 15.83 6.77
N ILE A 2 5.05 14.93 7.17
CA ILE A 2 4.41 14.01 6.22
C ILE A 2 3.46 14.83 5.34
N ASN A 3 3.65 14.81 4.02
CA ASN A 3 2.82 15.55 3.07
C ASN A 3 2.18 14.65 2.00
N PHE A 4 2.56 13.38 1.92
CA PHE A 4 1.99 12.38 1.02
C PHE A 4 1.93 11.02 1.71
N ALA A 5 0.84 10.28 1.54
CA ALA A 5 0.72 8.90 2.00
C ALA A 5 -0.21 8.11 1.07
N CYS A 6 0.17 6.88 0.72
CA CYS A 6 -0.63 6.02 -0.15
C CYS A 6 -0.42 4.53 0.10
N ILE A 7 -1.38 3.73 -0.36
CA ILE A 7 -1.26 2.29 -0.60
C ILE A 7 -1.11 2.09 -2.11
N SER A 8 -0.16 1.25 -2.51
CA SER A 8 0.13 0.91 -3.89
C SER A 8 0.29 -0.60 -4.05
N PRO A 9 -0.37 -1.24 -5.01
CA PRO A 9 -0.07 -2.61 -5.39
C PRO A 9 1.33 -2.69 -6.00
N HIS A 10 1.89 -3.90 -6.04
CA HIS A 10 3.26 -4.11 -6.53
C HIS A 10 3.39 -5.24 -7.55
N ALA A 11 2.28 -5.75 -8.07
CA ALA A 11 2.31 -6.82 -9.06
C ALA A 11 3.10 -6.40 -10.31
N PRO A 12 4.10 -7.20 -10.76
CA PRO A 12 4.91 -6.86 -11.94
C PRO A 12 4.10 -6.64 -13.22
N ILE A 13 2.93 -7.28 -13.34
CA ILE A 13 2.03 -7.14 -14.51
C ILE A 13 1.57 -5.69 -14.75
N LEU A 14 1.68 -4.81 -13.76
CA LEU A 14 1.35 -3.39 -13.88
C LEU A 14 2.40 -2.62 -14.72
N LEU A 15 3.63 -3.13 -14.82
CA LEU A 15 4.69 -2.47 -15.56
C LEU A 15 4.48 -2.59 -17.09
N PRO A 16 4.86 -1.58 -17.89
CA PRO A 16 4.58 -1.55 -19.33
C PRO A 16 5.26 -2.67 -20.12
N ASP A 17 6.39 -3.19 -19.61
CA ASP A 17 7.19 -4.20 -20.28
C ASP A 17 6.88 -5.63 -19.82
N VAL A 18 5.81 -5.80 -18.97
CA VAL A 18 5.39 -7.09 -18.44
C VAL A 18 3.98 -7.44 -18.93
N GLY A 19 3.79 -8.68 -19.38
CA GLY A 19 2.51 -9.17 -19.91
C GLY A 19 2.16 -8.62 -21.29
N SER A 20 0.92 -8.87 -21.70
CA SER A 20 0.38 -8.44 -22.99
C SER A 20 -0.30 -7.06 -22.87
N LYS A 21 -0.69 -6.52 -24.03
CA LYS A 21 -1.52 -5.29 -24.05
C LYS A 21 -2.90 -5.55 -23.46
N GLU A 22 -3.44 -6.73 -23.71
CA GLU A 22 -4.73 -7.19 -23.19
C GLU A 22 -4.70 -7.29 -21.67
N ASP A 23 -3.62 -7.82 -21.09
CA ASP A 23 -3.45 -7.90 -19.63
C ASP A 23 -3.47 -6.50 -19.00
N ARG A 24 -2.78 -5.54 -19.61
CA ARG A 24 -2.79 -4.15 -19.13
C ARG A 24 -4.15 -3.46 -19.25
N GLU A 25 -4.94 -3.79 -20.25
CA GLU A 25 -6.31 -3.25 -20.36
C GLU A 25 -7.19 -3.77 -19.22
N THR A 26 -6.98 -5.00 -18.75
CA THR A 26 -7.75 -5.58 -17.61
C THR A 26 -7.39 -4.97 -16.25
N VAL A 27 -6.21 -4.34 -16.10
CA VAL A 27 -5.77 -3.61 -14.88
C VAL A 27 -5.71 -2.10 -15.09
N LYS A 28 -6.41 -1.60 -16.08
CA LYS A 28 -6.35 -0.20 -16.50
C LYS A 28 -6.68 0.79 -15.40
N LYS A 29 -7.72 0.53 -14.61
CA LYS A 29 -8.11 1.43 -13.52
C LYS A 29 -7.04 1.49 -12.43
N THR A 30 -6.37 0.37 -12.16
CA THR A 30 -5.24 0.31 -11.24
C THR A 30 -4.08 1.17 -11.76
N ILE A 31 -3.73 1.02 -13.04
CA ILE A 31 -2.67 1.82 -13.69
C ILE A 31 -3.03 3.32 -13.68
N GLU A 32 -4.27 3.69 -14.02
CA GLU A 32 -4.76 5.08 -13.98
C GLU A 32 -4.67 5.66 -12.56
N GLY A 33 -5.08 4.88 -11.55
CA GLY A 33 -4.96 5.26 -10.14
C GLY A 33 -3.51 5.50 -9.71
N LEU A 34 -2.58 4.64 -10.14
CA LEU A 34 -1.16 4.80 -9.87
C LEU A 34 -0.56 6.05 -10.52
N TYR A 35 -0.91 6.36 -11.79
CA TYR A 35 -0.50 7.60 -12.42
C TYR A 35 -1.09 8.83 -11.73
N PHE A 36 -2.35 8.77 -11.29
CA PHE A 36 -2.94 9.84 -10.50
C PHE A 36 -2.14 10.11 -9.21
N LEU A 37 -1.73 9.05 -8.47
CA LEU A 37 -0.86 9.17 -7.32
C LEU A 37 0.50 9.79 -7.68
N GLY A 38 1.07 9.40 -8.82
CA GLY A 38 2.33 9.98 -9.33
C GLY A 38 2.24 11.47 -9.59
N GLU A 39 1.13 11.96 -10.16
CA GLU A 39 0.91 13.40 -10.35
C GLU A 39 0.75 14.12 -8.99
N LYS A 40 0.00 13.52 -8.03
CA LYS A 40 -0.11 14.08 -6.67
C LYS A 40 1.25 14.12 -5.96
N PHE A 41 2.06 13.07 -6.09
CA PHE A 41 3.42 13.05 -5.54
C PHE A 41 4.27 14.20 -6.09
N LYS A 42 4.22 14.45 -7.42
CA LYS A 42 4.94 15.55 -8.05
C LYS A 42 4.45 16.93 -7.57
N GLU A 43 3.13 17.11 -7.43
CA GLU A 43 2.52 18.35 -6.94
C GLU A 43 2.97 18.68 -5.51
N LEU A 44 3.02 17.66 -4.62
CA LEU A 44 3.34 17.82 -3.21
C LEU A 44 4.85 17.95 -2.93
N LYS A 45 5.69 17.57 -3.89
CA LYS A 45 7.15 17.75 -3.87
C LYS A 45 7.78 17.23 -2.56
N PRO A 46 7.63 15.95 -2.21
CA PRO A 46 8.33 15.41 -1.05
C PRO A 46 9.84 15.46 -1.25
N ASP A 47 10.59 15.62 -0.16
CA ASP A 47 12.05 15.63 -0.15
C ASP A 47 12.62 14.23 0.06
N SER A 48 11.84 13.35 0.69
CA SER A 48 12.23 11.96 0.96
C SER A 48 11.04 11.00 0.88
N ILE A 49 11.33 9.73 0.62
CA ILE A 49 10.36 8.65 0.56
C ILE A 49 10.68 7.62 1.64
N ILE A 50 9.66 7.18 2.37
CA ILE A 50 9.67 5.97 3.18
C ILE A 50 8.72 4.99 2.51
N ILE A 51 9.22 3.86 2.07
CA ILE A 51 8.43 2.82 1.42
C ILE A 51 8.59 1.49 2.16
N SER A 52 7.47 0.89 2.56
CA SER A 52 7.42 -0.46 3.12
C SER A 52 6.89 -1.47 2.12
N SER A 53 7.40 -2.70 2.14
CA SER A 53 6.96 -3.79 1.27
C SER A 53 7.30 -5.15 1.87
N PRO A 54 6.46 -6.20 1.68
CA PRO A 54 6.80 -7.57 2.03
C PRO A 54 7.82 -8.22 1.08
N HIS A 55 8.03 -7.65 -0.10
CA HIS A 55 8.94 -8.17 -1.11
C HIS A 55 10.05 -7.18 -1.43
N PRO A 56 11.30 -7.64 -1.52
CA PRO A 56 12.37 -6.86 -2.13
C PRO A 56 12.09 -6.66 -3.63
N ASP A 57 12.94 -5.91 -4.32
CA ASP A 57 12.90 -5.68 -5.77
C ASP A 57 11.56 -5.12 -6.26
N TRP A 58 10.70 -5.97 -6.86
CA TRP A 58 9.43 -5.51 -7.43
C TRP A 58 8.50 -4.86 -6.40
N GLY A 59 8.55 -5.30 -5.14
CA GLY A 59 7.76 -4.71 -4.07
C GLY A 59 8.06 -3.23 -3.84
N PHE A 60 9.27 -2.77 -4.12
CA PHE A 60 9.65 -1.36 -4.10
C PHE A 60 9.62 -0.74 -5.51
N ASN A 61 10.12 -1.46 -6.51
CA ASN A 61 10.34 -0.91 -7.84
C ASN A 61 9.03 -0.61 -8.58
N VAL A 62 7.98 -1.44 -8.42
CA VAL A 62 6.69 -1.19 -9.10
C VAL A 62 6.03 0.09 -8.61
N PRO A 63 5.80 0.32 -7.30
CA PRO A 63 5.29 1.61 -6.83
C PRO A 63 6.15 2.80 -7.24
N LEU A 64 7.47 2.69 -7.07
CA LEU A 64 8.40 3.77 -7.40
C LEU A 64 8.41 4.11 -8.89
N TYR A 65 8.19 3.14 -9.78
CA TYR A 65 8.06 3.39 -11.22
C TYR A 65 6.91 4.35 -11.53
N PHE A 66 5.76 4.19 -10.90
CA PHE A 66 4.58 5.02 -11.16
C PHE A 66 4.62 6.36 -10.41
N LEU A 67 5.06 6.33 -9.15
CA LEU A 67 4.94 7.47 -8.26
C LEU A 67 6.16 8.39 -8.31
N ALA A 68 7.37 7.81 -8.46
CA ALA A 68 8.61 8.50 -8.15
C ALA A 68 9.75 8.21 -9.15
N ARG A 69 9.43 7.94 -10.42
CA ARG A 69 10.41 7.53 -11.46
C ARG A 69 11.62 8.44 -11.57
N ASP A 70 11.41 9.77 -11.48
CA ASP A 70 12.47 10.78 -11.63
C ASP A 70 12.91 11.38 -10.29
N PHE A 71 12.49 10.77 -9.19
CA PHE A 71 12.83 11.25 -7.85
C PHE A 71 14.34 11.13 -7.57
N LYS A 72 14.91 12.18 -6.98
CA LYS A 72 16.37 12.26 -6.68
C LYS A 72 16.66 12.41 -5.19
N GLY A 73 15.60 12.47 -4.36
CA GLY A 73 15.75 12.54 -2.91
C GLY A 73 16.10 11.20 -2.27
N GLU A 74 16.16 11.18 -0.97
CA GLU A 74 16.43 9.96 -0.20
C GLU A 74 15.23 9.01 -0.25
N ILE A 75 15.48 7.72 -0.51
CA ILE A 75 14.48 6.65 -0.42
C ILE A 75 14.91 5.69 0.69
N LYS A 76 14.10 5.58 1.73
CA LYS A 76 14.25 4.57 2.80
C LYS A 76 13.29 3.43 2.56
N THR A 77 13.83 2.24 2.31
CA THR A 77 13.07 1.01 2.17
C THR A 77 12.95 0.30 3.52
N PHE A 78 11.76 -0.20 3.82
CA PHE A 78 11.47 -1.01 5.00
C PHE A 78 10.88 -2.35 4.58
N LEU A 79 11.67 -3.41 4.68
CA LEU A 79 11.23 -4.76 4.34
C LEU A 79 10.39 -5.33 5.48
N ILE A 80 9.16 -5.70 5.16
CA ILE A 80 8.17 -6.31 6.05
C ILE A 80 8.39 -7.82 6.06
N GLY A 81 8.44 -8.42 7.26
CA GLY A 81 8.51 -9.87 7.46
C GLY A 81 7.16 -10.48 7.84
N ASN A 82 7.20 -11.62 8.56
CA ASN A 82 6.04 -12.45 8.87
C ASN A 82 5.43 -12.22 10.27
N GLU A 83 5.87 -11.19 10.99
CA GLU A 83 5.29 -10.85 12.29
C GLU A 83 3.83 -10.38 12.13
N THR A 84 3.11 -10.19 13.23
CA THR A 84 1.69 -9.84 13.20
C THR A 84 1.43 -8.43 12.65
N PRO A 85 0.23 -8.13 12.15
CA PRO A 85 -0.19 -6.77 11.79
C PRO A 85 0.00 -5.77 12.93
N GLU A 86 -0.31 -6.17 14.16
CA GLU A 86 -0.12 -5.33 15.36
C GLU A 86 1.36 -5.04 15.62
N PHE A 87 2.26 -6.02 15.41
CA PHE A 87 3.70 -5.79 15.50
C PHE A 87 4.14 -4.68 14.55
N TYR A 88 3.75 -4.76 13.26
CA TYR A 88 4.13 -3.73 12.28
C TYR A 88 3.45 -2.38 12.51
N PHE A 89 2.24 -2.36 13.02
CA PHE A 89 1.61 -1.13 13.46
C PHE A 89 2.42 -0.44 14.57
N ASN A 90 2.86 -1.20 15.58
CA ASN A 90 3.70 -0.67 16.64
C ASN A 90 5.10 -0.27 16.15
N GLN A 91 5.69 -1.04 15.22
CA GLN A 91 6.94 -0.66 14.54
C GLN A 91 6.79 0.68 13.80
N GLY A 92 5.66 0.92 13.14
CA GLY A 92 5.36 2.21 12.51
C GLY A 92 5.32 3.37 13.51
N LYS A 93 4.69 3.16 14.68
CA LYS A 93 4.68 4.14 15.77
C LYS A 93 6.07 4.46 16.29
N GLU A 94 6.88 3.41 16.55
CA GLU A 94 8.27 3.56 16.98
C GLU A 94 9.13 4.24 15.92
N PHE A 95 8.92 3.89 14.63
CA PHE A 95 9.64 4.47 13.51
C PHE A 95 9.45 5.98 13.45
N TYR A 96 8.21 6.46 13.58
CA TYR A 96 7.90 7.89 13.58
C TYR A 96 8.69 8.65 14.64
N THR A 97 8.75 8.11 15.85
CA THR A 97 9.46 8.71 16.97
C THR A 97 10.98 8.62 16.82
N LYS A 98 11.49 7.44 16.47
CA LYS A 98 12.94 7.16 16.35
C LYS A 98 13.62 8.00 15.27
N TYR A 99 12.94 8.20 14.13
CA TYR A 99 13.49 8.98 13.01
C TYR A 99 13.12 10.44 13.06
N ASP A 100 12.52 10.88 14.18
CA ASP A 100 12.17 12.27 14.47
C ASP A 100 11.43 12.97 13.29
N ILE A 101 10.50 12.21 12.68
CA ILE A 101 9.74 12.70 11.52
C ILE A 101 8.94 13.95 11.88
N GLN A 102 8.57 14.08 13.15
CA GLN A 102 7.84 15.24 13.68
C GLN A 102 8.64 16.55 13.52
N ASN A 103 9.94 16.52 13.77
CA ASN A 103 10.80 17.69 13.80
C ASN A 103 11.59 17.90 12.50
N THR A 104 11.41 17.01 11.52
CA THR A 104 12.07 17.18 10.23
C THR A 104 11.58 18.43 9.50
N LYS A 105 12.49 19.15 8.88
CA LYS A 105 12.19 20.28 7.97
C LYS A 105 11.79 19.81 6.56
N TYR A 106 11.95 18.52 6.30
CA TYR A 106 11.71 17.91 4.99
C TYR A 106 10.27 17.40 4.89
N ASN A 107 9.74 17.46 3.68
CA ASN A 107 8.49 16.80 3.31
C ASN A 107 8.75 15.30 3.08
N VAL A 108 7.95 14.46 3.71
CA VAL A 108 8.12 13.01 3.68
C VAL A 108 6.91 12.37 3.01
N ALA A 109 7.16 11.55 1.99
CA ALA A 109 6.17 10.69 1.39
C ALA A 109 6.20 9.30 2.05
N LEU A 110 5.03 8.76 2.39
CA LEU A 110 4.85 7.41 2.89
C LEU A 110 4.19 6.55 1.81
N ILE A 111 4.79 5.41 1.47
CA ILE A 111 4.24 4.46 0.51
C ILE A 111 4.18 3.09 1.19
N ALA A 112 2.97 2.54 1.34
CA ALA A 112 2.78 1.15 1.75
C ALA A 112 2.51 0.30 0.50
N SER A 113 3.46 -0.55 0.18
CA SER A 113 3.42 -1.42 -0.98
C SER A 113 2.92 -2.81 -0.58
N GLY A 114 1.94 -3.33 -1.32
CA GLY A 114 1.38 -4.65 -1.08
C GLY A 114 0.15 -4.92 -1.92
N ASP A 115 -0.06 -6.20 -2.26
CA ASP A 115 -1.29 -6.66 -2.87
C ASP A 115 -2.25 -7.18 -1.80
N LEU A 116 -3.55 -7.19 -2.09
CA LEU A 116 -4.57 -7.76 -1.26
C LEU A 116 -4.61 -9.29 -1.44
N SER A 117 -5.76 -9.91 -1.28
CA SER A 117 -5.88 -11.37 -1.41
C SER A 117 -5.36 -11.89 -2.76
N HIS A 118 -4.70 -13.05 -2.73
CA HIS A 118 -4.29 -13.83 -3.91
C HIS A 118 -5.24 -15.01 -4.19
N CYS A 119 -6.38 -15.07 -3.47
CA CYS A 119 -7.35 -16.18 -3.52
C CYS A 119 -8.71 -15.73 -4.10
N LEU A 120 -8.71 -14.87 -5.14
CA LEU A 120 -9.95 -14.31 -5.69
C LEU A 120 -10.55 -15.13 -6.84
N LYS A 121 -9.79 -16.04 -7.47
CA LYS A 121 -10.19 -16.84 -8.63
C LYS A 121 -9.54 -18.21 -8.63
N GLU A 122 -10.23 -19.22 -9.18
CA GLU A 122 -9.72 -20.59 -9.31
C GLU A 122 -8.40 -20.64 -10.13
N GLU A 123 -8.32 -19.83 -11.18
CA GLU A 123 -7.13 -19.72 -12.04
C GLU A 123 -6.06 -18.76 -11.49
N GLY A 124 -6.31 -18.20 -10.30
CA GLY A 124 -5.37 -17.30 -9.62
C GLY A 124 -4.17 -18.05 -9.01
N PRO A 125 -3.17 -17.31 -8.48
CA PRO A 125 -1.93 -17.90 -7.97
C PRO A 125 -2.14 -18.93 -6.86
N TYR A 126 -3.15 -18.74 -6.00
CA TYR A 126 -3.46 -19.62 -4.88
C TYR A 126 -4.86 -20.28 -5.00
N GLY A 127 -5.50 -20.18 -6.18
CA GLY A 127 -6.87 -20.63 -6.38
C GLY A 127 -7.91 -19.70 -5.76
N PHE A 128 -9.13 -20.20 -5.59
CA PHE A 128 -10.19 -19.44 -4.93
C PHE A 128 -10.39 -19.90 -3.49
N HIS A 129 -10.46 -18.94 -2.56
CA HIS A 129 -10.93 -19.19 -1.21
C HIS A 129 -11.93 -18.10 -0.78
N PRO A 130 -13.03 -18.45 -0.08
CA PRO A 130 -14.06 -17.48 0.32
C PRO A 130 -13.55 -16.34 1.23
N ASP A 131 -12.44 -16.54 1.90
CA ASP A 131 -11.80 -15.50 2.73
C ASP A 131 -11.23 -14.38 1.87
N GLY A 132 -10.76 -14.68 0.65
CA GLY A 132 -10.15 -13.71 -0.23
C GLY A 132 -11.02 -12.48 -0.48
N PRO A 133 -12.17 -12.61 -1.16
CA PRO A 133 -13.03 -11.46 -1.43
C PRO A 133 -13.62 -10.82 -0.17
N LYS A 134 -13.76 -11.57 0.93
CA LYS A 134 -14.23 -11.02 2.22
C LYS A 134 -13.17 -10.13 2.85
N PHE A 135 -11.92 -10.62 2.89
CA PHE A 135 -10.77 -9.85 3.37
C PHE A 135 -10.63 -8.53 2.61
N ASP A 136 -10.61 -8.59 1.28
CA ASP A 136 -10.44 -7.40 0.44
C ASP A 136 -11.53 -6.36 0.70
N LYS A 137 -12.79 -6.81 0.76
CA LYS A 137 -13.93 -5.94 1.05
C LYS A 137 -13.83 -5.31 2.43
N GLU A 138 -13.56 -6.11 3.45
CA GLU A 138 -13.49 -5.65 4.85
C GLU A 138 -12.34 -4.67 5.05
N LEU A 139 -11.15 -4.97 4.51
CA LEU A 139 -9.99 -4.07 4.58
C LEU A 139 -10.31 -2.71 3.96
N ILE A 140 -10.94 -2.68 2.78
CA ILE A 140 -11.30 -1.43 2.10
C ILE A 140 -12.30 -0.62 2.93
N GLU A 141 -13.31 -1.26 3.53
CA GLU A 141 -14.28 -0.58 4.37
C GLU A 141 -13.66 -0.07 5.69
N CYS A 142 -12.78 -0.85 6.31
CA CYS A 142 -12.04 -0.43 7.51
C CYS A 142 -11.11 0.76 7.21
N LEU A 143 -10.41 0.75 6.07
CA LEU A 143 -9.57 1.89 5.65
C LEU A 143 -10.39 3.18 5.48
N LYS A 144 -11.57 3.11 4.85
CA LYS A 144 -12.48 4.27 4.70
C LYS A 144 -12.96 4.83 6.03
N LYS A 145 -13.24 3.93 7.01
CA LYS A 145 -13.75 4.27 8.34
C LYS A 145 -12.64 4.60 9.35
N LYS A 146 -11.38 4.38 8.99
CA LYS A 146 -10.21 4.44 9.90
C LYS A 146 -10.35 3.46 11.07
N ASP A 147 -10.90 2.30 10.82
CA ASP A 147 -11.11 1.26 11.82
C ASP A 147 -9.85 0.41 11.98
N ILE A 148 -8.86 1.00 12.64
CA ILE A 148 -7.54 0.38 12.84
C ILE A 148 -7.68 -0.92 13.64
N GLU A 149 -8.55 -0.94 14.65
CA GLU A 149 -8.72 -2.12 15.51
C GLU A 149 -9.13 -3.36 14.71
N ASN A 150 -10.06 -3.21 13.76
CA ASN A 150 -10.48 -4.32 12.90
C ASN A 150 -9.40 -4.64 11.84
N ILE A 151 -8.71 -3.65 11.27
CA ILE A 151 -7.62 -3.89 10.33
C ILE A 151 -6.55 -4.82 10.95
N LEU A 152 -6.17 -4.59 12.21
CA LEU A 152 -5.15 -5.38 12.91
C LEU A 152 -5.54 -6.86 13.16
N LYS A 153 -6.82 -7.20 12.99
CA LYS A 153 -7.35 -8.55 13.23
C LYS A 153 -7.66 -9.33 11.95
N LEU A 154 -7.52 -8.69 10.77
CA LEU A 154 -8.00 -9.27 9.51
C LEU A 154 -7.30 -10.57 9.12
N ASP A 155 -6.01 -10.75 9.45
CA ASP A 155 -5.28 -12.00 9.21
C ASP A 155 -5.81 -13.15 10.07
N ASN A 156 -6.32 -12.87 11.27
CA ASN A 156 -6.95 -13.87 12.13
C ASN A 156 -8.41 -14.16 11.72
N ILE A 157 -9.13 -13.17 11.17
CA ILE A 157 -10.52 -13.33 10.72
C ILE A 157 -10.58 -14.07 9.38
N TYR A 158 -9.61 -13.82 8.50
CA TYR A 158 -9.53 -14.37 7.15
C TYR A 158 -8.16 -15.01 6.89
N PRO A 159 -7.80 -16.08 7.60
CA PRO A 159 -6.45 -16.67 7.56
C PRO A 159 -6.07 -17.25 6.19
N GLU A 160 -7.07 -17.62 5.38
CA GLU A 160 -6.86 -18.20 4.04
C GLU A 160 -6.97 -17.17 2.90
N ALA A 161 -6.96 -15.88 3.23
CA ALA A 161 -7.03 -14.83 2.21
C ALA A 161 -5.78 -14.79 1.30
N GLY A 162 -4.63 -15.26 1.79
CA GLY A 162 -3.38 -15.30 1.02
C GLY A 162 -2.88 -13.91 0.62
N GLU A 163 -3.07 -12.90 1.46
CA GLU A 163 -2.66 -11.53 1.24
C GLU A 163 -1.16 -11.33 1.52
N CYS A 164 -0.57 -10.26 1.00
CA CYS A 164 0.81 -9.90 1.31
C CYS A 164 0.96 -8.45 1.82
N GLY A 165 -0.05 -7.60 1.65
CA GLY A 165 0.05 -6.16 1.91
C GLY A 165 -0.30 -5.70 3.32
N LEU A 166 -1.13 -6.46 4.06
CA LEU A 166 -1.73 -6.01 5.32
C LEU A 166 -0.70 -5.45 6.31
N ARG A 167 0.42 -6.12 6.50
CA ARG A 167 1.48 -5.74 7.43
C ARG A 167 2.17 -4.44 7.02
N SER A 168 2.38 -4.25 5.70
CA SER A 168 2.91 -3.01 5.14
C SER A 168 1.95 -1.84 5.37
N PHE A 169 0.65 -2.08 5.20
CA PHE A 169 -0.39 -1.08 5.46
C PHE A 169 -0.46 -0.73 6.94
N CYS A 170 -0.35 -1.72 7.84
CA CYS A 170 -0.32 -1.51 9.28
C CYS A 170 0.90 -0.66 9.71
N PHE A 171 2.08 -0.88 9.11
CA PHE A 171 3.26 -0.05 9.37
C PHE A 171 2.99 1.43 9.02
N LEU A 172 2.45 1.70 7.84
CA LEU A 172 2.06 3.07 7.44
C LEU A 172 1.03 3.67 8.38
N LEU A 173 -0.02 2.90 8.72
CA LEU A 173 -1.08 3.36 9.63
C LEU A 173 -0.53 3.69 11.03
N GLY A 174 0.44 2.93 11.53
CA GLY A 174 1.13 3.23 12.80
C GLY A 174 1.89 4.56 12.77
N ILE A 175 2.53 4.89 11.66
CA ILE A 175 3.17 6.19 11.46
C ILE A 175 2.11 7.31 11.46
N LEU A 176 1.02 7.15 10.70
CA LEU A 176 -0.05 8.15 10.61
C LEU A 176 -0.73 8.38 11.97
N GLU A 177 -1.01 7.32 12.72
CA GLU A 177 -1.61 7.40 14.06
C GLU A 177 -0.75 8.21 15.02
N THR A 178 0.57 7.95 15.03
CA THR A 178 1.50 8.64 15.92
C THR A 178 1.71 10.10 15.51
N SER A 179 1.66 10.39 14.22
CA SER A 179 1.80 11.75 13.70
C SER A 179 0.65 12.67 14.08
N LYS A 180 -0.51 12.10 14.43
CA LYS A 180 -1.77 12.82 14.72
C LYS A 180 -2.25 13.68 13.55
N ILE A 181 -1.72 13.47 12.35
CA ILE A 181 -2.20 14.14 11.15
C ILE A 181 -3.59 13.59 10.84
N ASN A 182 -4.55 14.49 10.67
CA ASN A 182 -5.85 14.06 10.22
C ASN A 182 -5.76 13.65 8.74
N TYR A 183 -6.49 12.60 8.35
CA TYR A 183 -6.52 12.14 6.96
C TYR A 183 -7.89 11.58 6.61
N GLN A 184 -8.17 11.51 5.31
CA GLN A 184 -9.30 10.78 4.75
C GLN A 184 -8.77 9.78 3.72
N THR A 185 -9.15 8.51 3.84
CA THR A 185 -8.78 7.50 2.85
C THR A 185 -9.68 7.62 1.62
N GLU A 186 -9.09 7.84 0.46
CA GLU A 186 -9.73 7.84 -0.85
C GLU A 186 -9.30 6.60 -1.62
N ILE A 187 -10.25 5.72 -1.94
CA ILE A 187 -10.00 4.56 -2.80
C ILE A 187 -10.05 5.02 -4.25
N LEU A 188 -8.91 4.97 -4.94
CA LEU A 188 -8.80 5.36 -6.34
C LEU A 188 -9.18 4.23 -7.27
N SER A 189 -8.76 3.00 -6.95
CA SER A 189 -9.17 1.79 -7.67
C SER A 189 -9.05 0.55 -6.79
N TYR A 190 -9.84 -0.45 -7.12
CA TYR A 190 -9.69 -1.83 -6.68
C TYR A 190 -10.10 -2.75 -7.83
N GLU A 191 -9.21 -3.66 -8.21
CA GLU A 191 -9.39 -4.66 -9.26
C GLU A 191 -8.74 -5.99 -8.86
N GLY A 192 -9.27 -7.11 -9.35
CA GLY A 192 -8.74 -8.45 -9.07
C GLY A 192 -8.78 -9.39 -10.27
N PRO A 193 -8.34 -8.96 -11.50
CA PRO A 193 -8.58 -9.74 -12.72
C PRO A 193 -7.79 -11.04 -12.80
N PHE A 194 -6.65 -11.12 -12.13
CA PHE A 194 -5.76 -12.30 -12.16
C PHE A 194 -5.81 -13.13 -10.87
N GLY A 195 -6.88 -13.00 -10.08
CA GLY A 195 -7.00 -13.68 -8.80
C GLY A 195 -6.27 -12.98 -7.64
N VAL A 196 -5.66 -11.82 -7.91
CA VAL A 196 -4.95 -10.98 -6.92
C VAL A 196 -5.63 -9.63 -6.82
N GLY A 197 -5.91 -9.18 -5.60
CA GLY A 197 -6.54 -7.88 -5.35
C GLY A 197 -5.52 -6.72 -5.41
N TYR A 198 -5.74 -5.78 -6.33
CA TYR A 198 -4.92 -4.59 -6.51
C TYR A 198 -5.66 -3.37 -5.99
N LEU A 199 -5.21 -2.83 -4.87
CA LEU A 199 -5.76 -1.63 -4.25
C LEU A 199 -4.86 -0.43 -4.46
N VAL A 200 -5.40 0.65 -4.99
CA VAL A 200 -4.76 1.96 -5.00
C VAL A 200 -5.54 2.91 -4.09
N ALA A 201 -4.91 3.40 -3.04
CA ALA A 201 -5.54 4.31 -2.10
C ALA A 201 -4.66 5.51 -1.78
N ASN A 202 -5.28 6.68 -1.72
CA ASN A 202 -4.66 7.94 -1.31
C ASN A 202 -5.14 8.33 0.09
N PHE A 203 -4.23 8.74 0.95
CA PHE A 203 -4.56 9.36 2.23
C PHE A 203 -4.51 10.88 2.07
N LYS A 204 -5.67 11.53 1.97
CA LYS A 204 -5.78 13.00 1.93
C LYS A 204 -5.47 13.55 3.31
N LEU A 205 -4.26 14.09 3.46
CA LEU A 205 -3.78 14.66 4.72
C LEU A 205 -4.29 16.08 4.93
N SER A 206 -4.67 16.46 6.18
CA SER A 206 -5.19 17.78 6.54
C SER A 206 -4.80 18.21 7.95
#